data_ae060d28e97c5ea50f50877e10e29ad8
#
_entry.id   ae060d28e97c5ea50f50877e10e29ad8
#
_cell.length_a   1.000
_cell.length_b   1.000
_cell.length_c   1.000
_cell.angle_alpha   90.00
_cell.angle_beta   90.00
_cell.angle_gamma   90.00
#
_symmetry.space_group_name_H-M   'P 1'
#
loop_
_entity.id
_entity.type
_entity.pdbx_description
1 polymer ?
#
loop_
_entity_poly.entity_id
_entity_poly.type
_entity_poly.pdbx_seq_one_letter_code
_entity_poly.pdbx_strand_id
1 'polypeptide(L)'
;MSLDFTNRPELSSLALVVSALDGVAAPLGCDYCVIGATARDMVLHYAYAMEVTRATEDVDFCVMVRDWDAFASLRAGLIGGGAFAERGGVAIHKLRHVETKLPIDVVPFGGIERPDRTIAWPPGNAEVFDCFGLREAMATSAMAILPGGISVRVPSIPALATLKLTAWRDRKHSHPGRDAGDLFLYMRHYITCGNMDRLASDHGDMLADPEFDYEPAGARLLGRDIRAMLEPEAVENLQGILGPETDLDGVQLLAAQSGLAVPQAMQLIQALSMGLSESN
;
A
#
# COMPACT_ATOMS: atom_id res chain seq x y z
N MET A 1 13.14 -7.03 10.67
CA MET A 1 13.08 -7.91 9.48
C MET A 1 14.02 -7.32 8.43
N SER A 2 14.84 -8.13 7.80
CA SER A 2 15.69 -7.67 6.68
C SER A 2 14.96 -7.99 5.37
N LEU A 3 14.66 -6.98 4.56
CA LEU A 3 14.10 -7.13 3.21
C LEU A 3 15.28 -7.20 2.22
N ASP A 4 16.05 -8.29 2.29
CA ASP A 4 17.18 -8.52 1.40
C ASP A 4 16.75 -9.37 0.20
N PHE A 5 16.71 -8.76 -0.96
CA PHE A 5 16.34 -9.35 -2.24
C PHE A 5 17.50 -9.34 -3.24
N THR A 6 18.74 -9.19 -2.79
CA THR A 6 19.94 -9.14 -3.67
C THR A 6 20.05 -10.36 -4.58
N ASN A 7 19.58 -11.52 -4.12
CA ASN A 7 19.61 -12.79 -4.86
C ASN A 7 18.28 -13.11 -5.57
N ARG A 8 17.45 -12.10 -5.87
CA ARG A 8 16.16 -12.25 -6.58
C ARG A 8 16.25 -11.63 -7.97
N PRO A 9 16.73 -12.37 -8.99
CA PRO A 9 16.89 -11.82 -10.34
C PRO A 9 15.59 -11.32 -10.96
N GLU A 10 14.42 -11.80 -10.49
CA GLU A 10 13.09 -11.36 -10.91
C GLU A 10 12.86 -9.86 -10.62
N LEU A 11 13.56 -9.32 -9.62
CA LEU A 11 13.48 -7.91 -9.24
C LEU A 11 14.52 -7.02 -9.94
N SER A 12 15.32 -7.56 -10.89
CA SER A 12 16.35 -6.77 -11.60
C SER A 12 15.76 -5.59 -12.39
N SER A 13 14.60 -5.78 -13.01
CA SER A 13 13.91 -4.68 -13.71
C SER A 13 13.44 -3.58 -12.74
N LEU A 14 12.97 -3.95 -11.56
CA LEU A 14 12.63 -2.99 -10.50
C LEU A 14 13.89 -2.25 -10.02
N ALA A 15 14.99 -2.95 -9.82
CA ALA A 15 16.26 -2.34 -9.41
C ALA A 15 16.74 -1.26 -10.40
N LEU A 16 16.61 -1.51 -11.70
CA LEU A 16 16.94 -0.51 -12.75
C LEU A 16 16.02 0.71 -12.66
N VAL A 17 14.73 0.50 -12.50
CA VAL A 17 13.73 1.59 -12.34
C VAL A 17 14.05 2.43 -11.09
N VAL A 18 14.30 1.77 -9.96
CA VAL A 18 14.60 2.44 -8.67
C VAL A 18 15.92 3.21 -8.79
N SER A 19 16.95 2.63 -9.36
CA SER A 19 18.24 3.32 -9.57
C SER A 19 18.08 4.59 -10.41
N ALA A 20 17.30 4.52 -11.48
CA ALA A 20 17.03 5.68 -12.34
C ALA A 20 16.17 6.75 -11.64
N LEU A 21 15.18 6.35 -10.84
CA LEU A 21 14.37 7.27 -10.03
C LEU A 21 15.22 7.95 -8.97
N ASP A 22 16.02 7.18 -8.23
CA ASP A 22 16.88 7.66 -7.15
C ASP A 22 17.91 8.69 -7.64
N GLY A 23 18.48 8.44 -8.82
CA GLY A 23 19.44 9.37 -9.47
C GLY A 23 18.86 10.78 -9.71
N VAL A 24 17.54 10.94 -9.73
CA VAL A 24 16.87 12.24 -9.87
C VAL A 24 16.23 12.69 -8.55
N ALA A 25 15.62 11.80 -7.79
CA ALA A 25 14.90 12.14 -6.57
C ALA A 25 15.85 12.56 -5.43
N ALA A 26 16.96 11.82 -5.22
CA ALA A 26 17.89 12.10 -4.14
C ALA A 26 18.56 13.49 -4.25
N PRO A 27 19.07 13.96 -5.41
CA PRO A 27 19.57 15.32 -5.54
C PRO A 27 18.55 16.43 -5.29
N LEU A 28 17.25 16.13 -5.50
CA LEU A 28 16.14 17.05 -5.24
C LEU A 28 15.63 16.98 -3.80
N GLY A 29 16.15 16.08 -2.97
CA GLY A 29 15.69 15.85 -1.62
C GLY A 29 14.26 15.28 -1.54
N CYS A 30 13.85 14.52 -2.54
CA CYS A 30 12.55 13.87 -2.59
C CYS A 30 12.64 12.45 -2.06
N ASP A 31 12.10 12.20 -0.86
CA ASP A 31 11.91 10.84 -0.35
C ASP A 31 10.78 10.13 -1.12
N TYR A 32 10.97 8.83 -1.34
CA TYR A 32 9.95 8.03 -2.03
C TYR A 32 9.90 6.59 -1.48
N CYS A 33 8.78 5.92 -1.69
CA CYS A 33 8.66 4.49 -1.46
C CYS A 33 7.87 3.81 -2.58
N VAL A 34 8.15 2.53 -2.78
CA VAL A 34 7.35 1.69 -3.68
C VAL A 34 6.03 1.35 -2.97
N ILE A 35 4.91 1.45 -3.69
CA ILE A 35 3.58 1.12 -3.17
C ILE A 35 2.86 0.15 -4.13
N GLY A 36 1.57 0.00 -3.96
CA GLY A 36 0.75 -0.78 -4.90
C GLY A 36 1.04 -2.28 -4.88
N ALA A 37 0.86 -2.92 -6.03
CA ALA A 37 1.01 -4.36 -6.17
C ALA A 37 2.48 -4.81 -6.07
N THR A 38 3.42 -3.99 -6.54
CA THR A 38 4.85 -4.27 -6.39
C THR A 38 5.27 -4.36 -4.92
N ALA A 39 4.84 -3.42 -4.09
CA ALA A 39 5.13 -3.46 -2.64
C ALA A 39 4.46 -4.66 -1.97
N ARG A 40 3.20 -5.01 -2.34
CA ARG A 40 2.53 -6.22 -1.88
C ARG A 40 3.38 -7.47 -2.18
N ASP A 41 3.85 -7.61 -3.42
CA ASP A 41 4.63 -8.77 -3.83
C ASP A 41 5.97 -8.82 -3.08
N MET A 42 6.60 -7.68 -2.83
CA MET A 42 7.84 -7.61 -2.03
C MET A 42 7.62 -8.11 -0.61
N VAL A 43 6.52 -7.70 0.06
CA VAL A 43 6.27 -8.07 1.47
C VAL A 43 5.60 -9.43 1.63
N LEU A 44 4.77 -9.89 0.70
CA LEU A 44 4.10 -11.18 0.80
C LEU A 44 4.89 -12.29 0.09
N HIS A 45 5.19 -12.10 -1.19
CA HIS A 45 5.78 -13.15 -2.00
C HIS A 45 7.29 -13.28 -1.76
N TYR A 46 8.06 -12.21 -1.93
CA TYR A 46 9.52 -12.31 -1.87
C TYR A 46 10.04 -12.43 -0.43
N ALA A 47 9.40 -11.80 0.55
CA ALA A 47 9.83 -11.86 1.94
C ALA A 47 9.33 -13.10 2.69
N TYR A 48 8.07 -13.52 2.43
CA TYR A 48 7.42 -14.60 3.20
C TYR A 48 6.97 -15.79 2.35
N ALA A 49 7.30 -15.83 1.05
CA ALA A 49 6.96 -16.90 0.12
C ALA A 49 5.45 -17.20 0.00
N MET A 50 4.61 -16.17 0.23
CA MET A 50 3.17 -16.31 0.03
C MET A 50 2.84 -16.33 -1.46
N GLU A 51 1.85 -17.13 -1.84
CA GLU A 51 1.37 -17.13 -3.22
C GLU A 51 0.58 -15.85 -3.52
N VAL A 52 0.98 -15.14 -4.57
CA VAL A 52 0.29 -13.98 -5.10
C VAL A 52 -0.18 -14.30 -6.51
N THR A 53 -1.49 -14.35 -6.69
CA THR A 53 -2.11 -14.87 -7.92
C THR A 53 -2.17 -13.86 -9.07
N ARG A 54 -1.90 -12.57 -8.80
CA ARG A 54 -2.00 -11.52 -9.81
C ARG A 54 -0.63 -10.92 -10.12
N ALA A 55 -0.21 -11.03 -11.38
CA ALA A 55 1.01 -10.39 -11.86
C ALA A 55 0.89 -8.85 -11.79
N THR A 56 1.99 -8.21 -11.44
CA THR A 56 2.13 -6.75 -11.45
C THR A 56 2.57 -6.29 -12.83
N GLU A 57 1.82 -5.37 -13.44
CA GLU A 57 2.11 -4.84 -14.78
C GLU A 57 2.77 -3.46 -14.73
N ASP A 58 2.64 -2.74 -13.62
CA ASP A 58 3.15 -1.40 -13.36
C ASP A 58 3.86 -1.33 -12.00
N VAL A 59 4.66 -0.29 -11.82
CA VAL A 59 5.31 0.01 -10.54
C VAL A 59 4.80 1.35 -10.05
N ASP A 60 4.18 1.33 -8.88
CA ASP A 60 3.67 2.54 -8.24
C ASP A 60 4.69 3.05 -7.20
N PHE A 61 5.00 4.34 -7.27
CA PHE A 61 5.79 5.05 -6.27
C PHE A 61 4.97 6.18 -5.66
N CYS A 62 5.03 6.36 -4.35
CA CYS A 62 4.67 7.61 -3.73
C CYS A 62 5.95 8.43 -3.47
N VAL A 63 5.88 9.73 -3.77
CA VAL A 63 7.03 10.64 -3.66
C VAL A 63 6.64 11.86 -2.82
N MET A 64 7.38 12.09 -1.75
CA MET A 64 7.13 13.25 -0.87
C MET A 64 7.74 14.50 -1.50
N VAL A 65 6.90 15.50 -1.74
CA VAL A 65 7.29 16.79 -2.32
C VAL A 65 6.78 17.95 -1.46
N ARG A 66 7.52 19.05 -1.45
CA ARG A 66 7.13 20.25 -0.71
C ARG A 66 6.03 21.06 -1.41
N ASP A 67 6.05 21.09 -2.74
CA ASP A 67 5.15 21.87 -3.60
C ASP A 67 5.06 21.29 -5.01
N TRP A 68 4.17 21.84 -5.84
CA TRP A 68 4.01 21.39 -7.24
C TRP A 68 5.22 21.72 -8.13
N ASP A 69 6.01 22.73 -7.81
CA ASP A 69 7.23 23.08 -8.57
C ASP A 69 8.32 22.02 -8.31
N ALA A 70 8.40 21.48 -7.10
CA ALA A 70 9.28 20.35 -6.77
C ALA A 70 8.87 19.10 -7.55
N PHE A 71 7.57 18.79 -7.64
CA PHE A 71 7.09 17.68 -8.46
C PHE A 71 7.37 17.89 -9.95
N ALA A 72 7.15 19.09 -10.47
CA ALA A 72 7.46 19.42 -11.86
C ALA A 72 8.97 19.27 -12.16
N SER A 73 9.82 19.68 -11.23
CA SER A 73 11.28 19.54 -11.34
C SER A 73 11.71 18.06 -11.33
N LEU A 74 11.13 17.25 -10.42
CA LEU A 74 11.35 15.80 -10.39
C LEU A 74 10.97 15.16 -11.74
N ARG A 75 9.75 15.44 -12.22
CA ARG A 75 9.25 14.90 -13.47
C ARG A 75 10.12 15.33 -14.67
N ALA A 76 10.51 16.60 -14.73
CA ALA A 76 11.40 17.11 -15.77
C ALA A 76 12.76 16.43 -15.76
N GLY A 77 13.33 16.19 -14.58
CA GLY A 77 14.58 15.46 -14.41
C GLY A 77 14.49 14.00 -14.86
N LEU A 78 13.40 13.31 -14.52
CA LEU A 78 13.17 11.92 -14.93
C LEU A 78 13.09 11.79 -16.46
N ILE A 79 12.38 12.69 -17.14
CA ILE A 79 12.25 12.67 -18.60
C ILE A 79 13.51 13.20 -19.27
N GLY A 80 14.06 14.32 -18.78
CA GLY A 80 15.23 14.99 -19.37
C GLY A 80 16.50 14.13 -19.33
N GLY A 81 16.63 13.25 -18.33
CA GLY A 81 17.70 12.28 -18.25
C GLY A 81 17.57 11.10 -19.23
N GLY A 82 16.47 10.97 -19.94
CA GLY A 82 16.21 9.92 -20.94
C GLY A 82 15.91 8.54 -20.38
N ALA A 83 15.94 8.37 -19.04
CA ALA A 83 15.60 7.10 -18.40
C ALA A 83 14.09 6.81 -18.41
N PHE A 84 13.26 7.86 -18.42
CA PHE A 84 11.82 7.75 -18.46
C PHE A 84 11.23 8.54 -19.63
N ALA A 85 10.10 8.07 -20.13
CA ALA A 85 9.33 8.72 -21.18
C ALA A 85 7.88 8.94 -20.74
N GLU A 86 7.24 9.95 -21.24
CA GLU A 86 5.81 10.18 -21.06
C GLU A 86 4.98 9.06 -21.69
N ARG A 87 3.88 8.73 -21.04
CA ARG A 87 2.85 7.89 -21.64
C ARG A 87 1.82 8.83 -22.26
N GLY A 88 1.97 9.09 -23.58
CA GLY A 88 1.11 10.03 -24.29
C GLY A 88 -0.38 9.80 -24.07
N GLY A 89 -1.13 10.88 -23.84
CA GLY A 89 -2.58 10.85 -23.65
C GLY A 89 -3.07 10.40 -22.28
N VAL A 90 -2.17 10.20 -21.30
CA VAL A 90 -2.49 9.82 -19.91
C VAL A 90 -2.01 10.87 -18.91
N ALA A 91 -2.42 10.72 -17.64
CA ALA A 91 -2.13 11.67 -16.57
C ALA A 91 -0.63 11.90 -16.35
N ILE A 92 -0.27 13.09 -15.84
CA ILE A 92 1.13 13.57 -15.71
C ILE A 92 2.01 12.70 -14.80
N HIS A 93 1.42 11.95 -13.87
CA HIS A 93 2.13 11.03 -12.97
C HIS A 93 2.50 9.72 -13.64
N LYS A 94 1.99 9.45 -14.85
CA LYS A 94 2.19 8.18 -15.56
C LYS A 94 3.35 8.29 -16.55
N LEU A 95 4.40 7.53 -16.27
CA LEU A 95 5.61 7.46 -17.09
C LEU A 95 5.86 6.01 -17.49
N ARG A 96 6.89 5.81 -18.29
CA ARG A 96 7.42 4.49 -18.65
C ARG A 96 8.93 4.51 -18.58
N HIS A 97 9.52 3.55 -17.90
CA HIS A 97 10.96 3.37 -17.92
C HIS A 97 11.42 2.89 -19.31
N VAL A 98 12.39 3.58 -19.90
CA VAL A 98 12.76 3.40 -21.32
C VAL A 98 13.41 2.04 -21.58
N GLU A 99 14.29 1.60 -20.70
CA GLU A 99 15.04 0.34 -20.85
C GLU A 99 14.13 -0.88 -20.60
N THR A 100 13.48 -0.95 -19.45
CA THR A 100 12.69 -2.13 -19.06
C THR A 100 11.29 -2.15 -19.69
N LYS A 101 10.84 -1.04 -20.26
CA LYS A 101 9.46 -0.80 -20.77
C LYS A 101 8.37 -0.84 -19.70
N LEU A 102 8.73 -0.98 -18.42
CA LEU A 102 7.76 -0.99 -17.32
C LEU A 102 7.02 0.35 -17.24
N PRO A 103 5.68 0.31 -17.17
CA PRO A 103 4.89 1.47 -16.78
C PRO A 103 5.20 1.82 -15.32
N ILE A 104 5.27 3.10 -15.02
CA ILE A 104 5.40 3.57 -13.64
C ILE A 104 4.40 4.68 -13.37
N ASP A 105 3.88 4.69 -12.16
CA ASP A 105 3.05 5.77 -11.65
C ASP A 105 3.82 6.44 -10.50
N VAL A 106 4.04 7.76 -10.60
CA VAL A 106 4.76 8.57 -9.60
C VAL A 106 3.75 9.50 -8.94
N VAL A 107 3.24 9.11 -7.79
CA VAL A 107 2.17 9.82 -7.07
C VAL A 107 2.78 10.76 -6.04
N PRO A 108 2.71 12.10 -6.23
CA PRO A 108 3.23 13.03 -5.25
C PRO A 108 2.28 13.20 -4.06
N PHE A 109 2.86 13.46 -2.88
CA PHE A 109 2.14 13.76 -1.65
C PHE A 109 2.97 14.70 -0.76
N GLY A 110 2.50 15.05 0.42
CA GLY A 110 3.25 15.86 1.38
C GLY A 110 2.82 17.31 1.40
N GLY A 111 3.70 18.24 1.03
CA GLY A 111 3.41 19.69 1.12
C GLY A 111 2.34 20.19 0.15
N ILE A 112 1.98 19.39 -0.84
CA ILE A 112 0.92 19.69 -1.82
C ILE A 112 -0.48 19.24 -1.36
N GLU A 113 -0.57 18.47 -0.30
CA GLU A 113 -1.85 17.99 0.21
C GLU A 113 -2.69 19.15 0.76
N ARG A 114 -3.98 19.07 0.49
CA ARG A 114 -5.01 19.88 1.13
C ARG A 114 -5.25 19.41 2.57
N PRO A 115 -5.95 20.20 3.41
CA PRO A 115 -6.28 19.77 4.78
C PRO A 115 -7.03 18.43 4.87
N ASP A 116 -7.83 18.12 3.85
CA ASP A 116 -8.58 16.85 3.73
C ASP A 116 -7.73 15.68 3.20
N ARG A 117 -6.40 15.83 3.18
CA ARG A 117 -5.45 14.82 2.69
C ARG A 117 -5.60 14.48 1.19
N THR A 118 -6.20 15.37 0.42
CA THR A 118 -6.31 15.22 -1.04
C THR A 118 -5.32 16.11 -1.79
N ILE A 119 -5.02 15.72 -3.04
CA ILE A 119 -4.35 16.60 -4.02
C ILE A 119 -5.27 16.80 -5.23
N ALA A 120 -5.11 17.93 -5.90
CA ALA A 120 -5.79 18.18 -7.18
C ALA A 120 -4.74 18.33 -8.29
N TRP A 121 -4.87 17.51 -9.31
CA TRP A 121 -3.89 17.45 -10.40
C TRP A 121 -3.89 18.71 -11.27
N PRO A 122 -2.72 19.36 -11.47
CA PRO A 122 -2.62 20.47 -12.43
C PRO A 122 -2.73 19.95 -13.88
N PRO A 123 -3.09 20.82 -14.87
CA PRO A 123 -3.36 22.26 -14.70
C PRO A 123 -4.80 22.59 -14.31
N GLY A 124 -5.76 21.70 -14.48
CA GLY A 124 -7.18 22.02 -14.32
C GLY A 124 -7.75 21.82 -12.91
N ASN A 125 -7.03 21.10 -12.06
CA ASN A 125 -7.47 20.72 -10.69
C ASN A 125 -8.83 19.99 -10.62
N ALA A 126 -9.26 19.40 -11.74
CA ALA A 126 -10.54 18.70 -11.85
C ALA A 126 -10.46 17.27 -11.28
N GLU A 127 -9.33 16.62 -11.45
CA GLU A 127 -9.08 15.32 -10.85
C GLU A 127 -8.53 15.49 -9.44
N VAL A 128 -9.21 14.91 -8.47
CA VAL A 128 -8.80 14.86 -7.06
C VAL A 128 -8.33 13.46 -6.74
N PHE A 129 -7.20 13.36 -6.05
CA PHE A 129 -6.64 12.09 -5.60
C PHE A 129 -6.52 12.13 -4.06
N ASP A 130 -6.96 11.05 -3.41
CA ASP A 130 -6.82 10.89 -1.97
C ASP A 130 -5.42 10.37 -1.63
N CYS A 131 -4.68 11.14 -0.84
CA CYS A 131 -3.34 10.81 -0.35
C CYS A 131 -3.36 10.15 1.05
N PHE A 132 -4.55 9.83 1.57
CA PHE A 132 -4.69 9.21 2.88
C PHE A 132 -3.89 7.90 2.95
N GLY A 133 -3.08 7.75 3.99
CA GLY A 133 -2.21 6.60 4.21
C GLY A 133 -0.79 6.74 3.59
N LEU A 134 -0.54 7.68 2.68
CA LEU A 134 0.78 7.82 2.04
C LEU A 134 1.86 8.32 3.02
N ARG A 135 1.53 9.22 3.94
CA ARG A 135 2.47 9.69 4.99
C ARG A 135 2.83 8.55 5.93
N GLU A 136 1.84 7.77 6.33
CA GLU A 136 1.99 6.62 7.20
C GLU A 136 2.78 5.51 6.49
N ALA A 137 2.53 5.30 5.20
CA ALA A 137 3.31 4.39 4.37
C ALA A 137 4.79 4.77 4.32
N MET A 138 5.10 6.05 4.14
CA MET A 138 6.48 6.54 4.19
C MET A 138 7.08 6.38 5.59
N ALA A 139 6.36 6.78 6.65
CA ALA A 139 6.84 6.78 8.03
C ALA A 139 7.12 5.37 8.56
N THR A 140 6.33 4.36 8.15
CA THR A 140 6.47 2.96 8.59
C THR A 140 7.26 2.09 7.59
N SER A 141 7.86 2.70 6.56
CA SER A 141 8.61 1.97 5.55
C SER A 141 9.93 1.42 6.09
N ALA A 142 10.28 0.22 5.66
CA ALA A 142 11.60 -0.37 5.85
C ALA A 142 12.43 -0.29 4.56
N MET A 143 13.76 -0.31 4.70
CA MET A 143 14.66 -0.39 3.54
C MET A 143 14.72 -1.83 3.03
N ALA A 144 14.45 -2.00 1.75
CA ALA A 144 14.71 -3.24 1.02
C ALA A 144 15.95 -3.08 0.16
N ILE A 145 16.71 -4.16 0.01
CA ILE A 145 17.90 -4.21 -0.86
C ILE A 145 17.56 -5.09 -2.06
N LEU A 146 17.58 -4.48 -3.25
CA LEU A 146 17.32 -5.12 -4.53
C LEU A 146 18.61 -5.66 -5.16
N PRO A 147 18.53 -6.44 -6.26
CA PRO A 147 19.70 -6.84 -7.03
C PRO A 147 20.61 -5.65 -7.38
N GLY A 148 21.92 -5.87 -7.31
CA GLY A 148 22.91 -4.81 -7.51
C GLY A 148 23.11 -3.90 -6.29
N GLY A 149 22.54 -4.22 -5.12
CA GLY A 149 22.68 -3.42 -3.89
C GLY A 149 21.85 -2.14 -3.89
N ILE A 150 20.87 -2.04 -4.77
CA ILE A 150 19.97 -0.88 -4.87
C ILE A 150 18.97 -0.90 -3.72
N SER A 151 18.88 0.20 -2.97
CA SER A 151 17.98 0.31 -1.81
C SER A 151 16.69 1.03 -2.19
N VAL A 152 15.55 0.55 -1.65
CA VAL A 152 14.25 1.20 -1.80
C VAL A 152 13.43 1.06 -0.53
N ARG A 153 12.61 2.06 -0.21
CA ARG A 153 11.67 1.99 0.90
C ARG A 153 10.43 1.19 0.50
N VAL A 154 10.00 0.30 1.40
CA VAL A 154 8.79 -0.52 1.25
C VAL A 154 7.94 -0.33 2.50
N PRO A 155 6.66 0.07 2.37
CA PRO A 155 5.78 0.27 3.51
C PRO A 155 5.52 -1.01 4.30
N SER A 156 5.14 -0.86 5.57
CA SER A 156 4.65 -1.96 6.40
C SER A 156 3.33 -2.54 5.85
N ILE A 157 3.02 -3.79 6.20
CA ILE A 157 1.74 -4.41 5.83
C ILE A 157 0.53 -3.61 6.36
N PRO A 158 0.51 -3.08 7.61
CA PRO A 158 -0.56 -2.19 8.07
C PRO A 158 -0.77 -0.96 7.18
N ALA A 159 0.29 -0.32 6.73
CA ALA A 159 0.19 0.82 5.83
C ALA A 159 -0.33 0.42 4.44
N LEU A 160 0.16 -0.69 3.88
CA LEU A 160 -0.34 -1.21 2.60
C LEU A 160 -1.82 -1.60 2.67
N ALA A 161 -2.28 -2.20 3.79
CA ALA A 161 -3.68 -2.52 4.03
C ALA A 161 -4.55 -1.25 4.11
N THR A 162 -4.06 -0.20 4.78
CA THR A 162 -4.71 1.11 4.82
C THR A 162 -4.87 1.69 3.42
N LEU A 163 -3.81 1.71 2.61
CA LEU A 163 -3.86 2.18 1.23
C LEU A 163 -4.84 1.36 0.37
N LYS A 164 -4.96 0.05 0.60
CA LYS A 164 -5.90 -0.80 -0.14
C LYS A 164 -7.35 -0.58 0.27
N LEU A 165 -7.61 -0.34 1.54
CA LEU A 165 -8.96 -0.04 2.03
C LEU A 165 -9.47 1.29 1.48
N THR A 166 -8.63 2.34 1.47
CA THR A 166 -8.99 3.65 0.90
C THR A 166 -9.15 3.58 -0.62
N ALA A 167 -8.24 2.91 -1.31
CA ALA A 167 -8.35 2.70 -2.75
C ALA A 167 -9.61 1.90 -3.13
N TRP A 168 -9.99 0.90 -2.32
CA TRP A 168 -11.25 0.17 -2.51
C TRP A 168 -12.44 1.10 -2.37
N ARG A 169 -12.52 1.91 -1.32
CA ARG A 169 -13.60 2.90 -1.14
C ARG A 169 -13.81 3.74 -2.40
N ASP A 170 -12.72 4.24 -2.99
CA ASP A 170 -12.78 5.19 -4.09
C ASP A 170 -13.12 4.54 -5.43
N ARG A 171 -12.72 3.29 -5.64
CA ARG A 171 -12.84 2.63 -6.94
C ARG A 171 -13.53 1.25 -6.95
N LYS A 172 -14.25 0.92 -5.87
CA LYS A 172 -14.97 -0.36 -5.72
C LYS A 172 -15.96 -0.68 -6.84
N HIS A 173 -16.48 0.35 -7.53
CA HIS A 173 -17.40 0.18 -8.65
C HIS A 173 -16.70 0.15 -10.01
N SER A 174 -15.55 0.80 -10.15
CA SER A 174 -14.78 0.86 -11.41
C SER A 174 -13.77 -0.29 -11.55
N HIS A 175 -13.23 -0.79 -10.44
CA HIS A 175 -12.25 -1.88 -10.41
C HIS A 175 -12.62 -2.92 -9.33
N PRO A 176 -13.76 -3.60 -9.47
CA PRO A 176 -14.25 -4.54 -8.47
C PRO A 176 -13.23 -5.67 -8.22
N GLY A 177 -13.06 -6.04 -6.96
CA GLY A 177 -12.19 -7.14 -6.53
C GLY A 177 -10.68 -6.83 -6.50
N ARG A 178 -10.21 -5.79 -7.17
CA ARG A 178 -8.77 -5.49 -7.26
C ARG A 178 -8.17 -5.17 -5.88
N ASP A 179 -8.70 -4.18 -5.20
CA ASP A 179 -8.17 -3.72 -3.92
C ASP A 179 -8.69 -4.54 -2.74
N ALA A 180 -9.93 -5.04 -2.83
CA ALA A 180 -10.48 -6.00 -1.88
C ALA A 180 -9.60 -7.26 -1.83
N GLY A 181 -9.28 -7.89 -2.96
CA GLY A 181 -8.43 -9.08 -2.99
C GLY A 181 -7.09 -8.88 -2.31
N ASP A 182 -6.40 -7.74 -2.57
CA ASP A 182 -5.14 -7.43 -1.93
C ASP A 182 -5.29 -7.21 -0.40
N LEU A 183 -6.36 -6.54 0.04
CA LEU A 183 -6.65 -6.35 1.47
C LEU A 183 -6.87 -7.70 2.18
N PHE A 184 -7.65 -8.61 1.56
CA PHE A 184 -7.88 -9.93 2.13
C PHE A 184 -6.62 -10.80 2.18
N LEU A 185 -5.70 -10.67 1.22
CA LEU A 185 -4.37 -11.31 1.32
C LEU A 185 -3.62 -10.83 2.56
N TYR A 186 -3.60 -9.52 2.84
CA TYR A 186 -2.96 -9.00 4.05
C TYR A 186 -3.62 -9.56 5.32
N MET A 187 -4.95 -9.53 5.44
CA MET A 187 -5.66 -10.03 6.61
C MET A 187 -5.35 -11.51 6.89
N ARG A 188 -5.42 -12.35 5.86
CA ARG A 188 -5.25 -13.80 5.98
C ARG A 188 -3.82 -14.22 6.33
N HIS A 189 -2.83 -13.49 5.82
CA HIS A 189 -1.43 -13.86 5.99
C HIS A 189 -0.70 -13.06 7.06
N TYR A 190 -1.38 -12.15 7.77
CA TYR A 190 -0.71 -11.24 8.69
C TYR A 190 0.07 -11.95 9.80
N ILE A 191 -0.49 -13.00 10.38
CA ILE A 191 0.20 -13.81 11.42
C ILE A 191 1.45 -14.46 10.84
N THR A 192 1.35 -15.11 9.70
CA THR A 192 2.47 -15.83 9.07
C THR A 192 3.53 -14.90 8.49
N CYS A 193 3.20 -13.62 8.29
CA CYS A 193 4.14 -12.59 7.87
C CYS A 193 4.94 -12.00 9.05
N GLY A 194 5.50 -12.86 9.91
CA GLY A 194 6.43 -12.49 10.98
C GLY A 194 5.78 -12.05 12.29
N ASN A 195 4.47 -12.29 12.48
CA ASN A 195 3.73 -11.88 13.68
C ASN A 195 3.34 -13.04 14.60
N MET A 196 3.78 -14.26 14.31
CA MET A 196 3.44 -15.44 15.11
C MET A 196 3.92 -15.31 16.58
N ASP A 197 5.16 -14.86 16.79
CA ASP A 197 5.70 -14.69 18.14
C ASP A 197 4.98 -13.57 18.89
N ARG A 198 4.62 -12.48 18.22
CA ARG A 198 3.85 -11.38 18.80
C ARG A 198 2.45 -11.80 19.24
N LEU A 199 1.81 -12.69 18.49
CA LEU A 199 0.51 -13.22 18.87
C LEU A 199 0.59 -13.91 20.23
N ALA A 200 1.66 -14.68 20.49
CA ALA A 200 1.83 -15.40 21.74
C ALA A 200 2.31 -14.50 22.89
N SER A 201 3.25 -13.55 22.64
CA SER A 201 3.86 -12.71 23.67
C SER A 201 3.00 -11.52 24.08
N ASP A 202 2.43 -10.81 23.10
CA ASP A 202 1.84 -9.47 23.30
C ASP A 202 0.32 -9.47 23.15
N HIS A 203 -0.24 -10.50 22.49
CA HIS A 203 -1.66 -10.57 22.11
C HIS A 203 -2.31 -11.91 22.52
N GLY A 204 -1.88 -12.47 23.67
CA GLY A 204 -2.39 -13.74 24.21
C GLY A 204 -3.90 -13.74 24.52
N ASP A 205 -4.53 -12.56 24.60
CA ASP A 205 -5.97 -12.40 24.71
C ASP A 205 -6.72 -13.03 23.51
N MET A 206 -6.13 -12.96 22.32
CA MET A 206 -6.69 -13.59 21.12
C MET A 206 -6.62 -15.13 21.18
N LEU A 207 -5.55 -15.68 21.77
CA LEU A 207 -5.38 -17.13 21.91
C LEU A 207 -6.34 -17.74 22.96
N ALA A 208 -6.87 -16.92 23.86
CA ALA A 208 -7.83 -17.37 24.87
C ALA A 208 -9.26 -17.54 24.31
N ASP A 209 -9.51 -17.11 23.08
CA ASP A 209 -10.82 -17.26 22.43
C ASP A 209 -11.10 -18.76 22.16
N PRO A 210 -12.23 -19.32 22.64
CA PRO A 210 -12.58 -20.71 22.37
C PRO A 210 -12.78 -21.03 20.88
N GLU A 211 -13.08 -20.01 20.06
CA GLU A 211 -13.26 -20.10 18.60
C GLU A 211 -12.02 -19.59 17.85
N PHE A 212 -10.85 -19.65 18.49
CA PHE A 212 -9.61 -19.16 17.92
C PHE A 212 -9.36 -19.72 16.50
N ASP A 213 -9.13 -18.81 15.57
CA ASP A 213 -8.67 -19.11 14.21
C ASP A 213 -7.56 -18.10 13.83
N TYR A 214 -6.52 -18.60 13.20
CA TYR A 214 -5.36 -17.78 12.81
C TYR A 214 -5.69 -16.67 11.81
N GLU A 215 -6.62 -16.88 10.87
CA GLU A 215 -6.97 -15.86 9.87
C GLU A 215 -7.73 -14.68 10.51
N PRO A 216 -8.82 -14.86 11.27
CA PRO A 216 -9.46 -13.78 12.01
C PRO A 216 -8.56 -13.13 13.06
N ALA A 217 -7.75 -13.91 13.79
CA ALA A 217 -6.77 -13.35 14.73
C ALA A 217 -5.75 -12.45 14.00
N GLY A 218 -5.30 -12.86 12.82
CA GLY A 218 -4.42 -12.05 11.96
C GLY A 218 -5.07 -10.75 11.51
N ALA A 219 -6.32 -10.80 11.08
CA ALA A 219 -7.08 -9.61 10.70
C ALA A 219 -7.29 -8.65 11.89
N ARG A 220 -7.57 -9.18 13.09
CA ARG A 220 -7.71 -8.38 14.32
C ARG A 220 -6.38 -7.74 14.73
N LEU A 221 -5.27 -8.49 14.69
CA LEU A 221 -3.95 -7.95 14.96
C LEU A 221 -3.55 -6.88 13.95
N LEU A 222 -3.84 -7.09 12.67
CA LEU A 222 -3.66 -6.07 11.63
C LEU A 222 -4.44 -4.79 11.95
N GLY A 223 -5.67 -4.91 12.42
CA GLY A 223 -6.49 -3.77 12.87
C GLY A 223 -5.84 -3.00 14.03
N ARG A 224 -5.32 -3.70 15.05
CA ARG A 224 -4.57 -3.07 16.15
C ARG A 224 -3.34 -2.32 15.65
N ASP A 225 -2.56 -2.92 14.75
CA ASP A 225 -1.34 -2.31 14.21
C ASP A 225 -1.65 -1.11 13.30
N ILE A 226 -2.74 -1.16 12.53
CA ILE A 226 -3.24 0.00 11.77
C ILE A 226 -3.62 1.13 12.74
N ARG A 227 -4.36 0.83 13.80
CA ARG A 227 -4.73 1.83 14.81
C ARG A 227 -3.50 2.46 15.46
N ALA A 228 -2.50 1.66 15.83
CA ALA A 228 -1.27 2.14 16.45
C ALA A 228 -0.43 3.06 15.54
N MET A 229 -0.59 2.92 14.23
CA MET A 229 0.11 3.72 13.22
C MET A 229 -0.59 5.06 12.93
N LEU A 230 -1.89 5.15 13.18
CA LEU A 230 -2.73 6.26 12.75
C LEU A 230 -3.08 7.22 13.90
N GLU A 231 -3.25 8.49 13.58
CA GLU A 231 -3.88 9.45 14.46
C GLU A 231 -5.39 9.14 14.65
N PRO A 232 -6.01 9.55 15.77
CA PRO A 232 -7.41 9.20 16.08
C PRO A 232 -8.41 9.54 14.97
N GLU A 233 -8.30 10.72 14.37
CA GLU A 233 -9.17 11.15 13.26
C GLU A 233 -9.04 10.25 12.02
N ALA A 234 -7.82 9.77 11.77
CA ALA A 234 -7.54 8.84 10.67
C ALA A 234 -8.15 7.45 10.94
N VAL A 235 -8.15 7.00 12.21
CA VAL A 235 -8.83 5.77 12.63
C VAL A 235 -10.34 5.88 12.40
N GLU A 236 -10.96 7.00 12.79
CA GLU A 236 -12.39 7.26 12.58
C GLU A 236 -12.75 7.21 11.08
N ASN A 237 -11.89 7.73 10.21
CA ASN A 237 -12.08 7.66 8.75
C ASN A 237 -12.17 6.19 8.28
N LEU A 238 -11.23 5.33 8.71
CA LEU A 238 -11.24 3.91 8.33
C LEU A 238 -12.44 3.16 8.93
N GLN A 239 -12.82 3.47 10.17
CA GLN A 239 -14.01 2.92 10.79
C GLN A 239 -15.27 3.32 10.02
N GLY A 240 -15.33 4.54 9.48
CA GLY A 240 -16.40 5.00 8.60
C GLY A 240 -16.50 4.21 7.28
N ILE A 241 -15.36 3.72 6.76
CA ILE A 241 -15.35 2.84 5.58
C ILE A 241 -15.80 1.42 5.93
N LEU A 242 -15.35 0.87 7.05
CA LEU A 242 -15.63 -0.51 7.45
C LEU A 242 -17.00 -0.69 8.08
N GLY A 243 -17.54 0.32 8.78
CA GLY A 243 -18.81 0.23 9.50
C GLY A 243 -19.95 -0.32 8.65
N PRO A 244 -20.25 0.26 7.48
CA PRO A 244 -21.29 -0.27 6.58
C PRO A 244 -21.02 -1.69 6.07
N GLU A 245 -19.75 -2.09 6.00
CA GLU A 245 -19.33 -3.41 5.50
C GLU A 245 -19.36 -4.50 6.58
N THR A 246 -19.48 -4.10 7.87
CA THR A 246 -19.67 -5.04 9.00
C THR A 246 -21.13 -5.31 9.30
N ASP A 247 -22.07 -4.54 8.71
CA ASP A 247 -23.50 -4.72 8.88
C ASP A 247 -23.98 -5.98 8.14
N LEU A 248 -24.56 -6.92 8.89
CA LEU A 248 -25.06 -8.19 8.34
C LEU A 248 -26.28 -8.00 7.43
N ASP A 249 -27.06 -6.93 7.64
CA ASP A 249 -28.21 -6.56 6.81
C ASP A 249 -27.82 -5.63 5.64
N GLY A 250 -26.55 -5.23 5.57
CA GLY A 250 -25.98 -4.35 4.55
C GLY A 250 -25.67 -5.06 3.24
N VAL A 251 -25.11 -4.31 2.30
CA VAL A 251 -24.77 -4.81 0.95
C VAL A 251 -23.53 -5.74 0.96
N GLN A 252 -22.67 -5.63 1.99
CA GLN A 252 -21.45 -6.43 2.17
C GLN A 252 -20.57 -6.46 0.90
N LEU A 253 -20.42 -5.31 0.26
CA LEU A 253 -19.75 -5.22 -1.05
C LEU A 253 -18.27 -5.62 -0.95
N LEU A 254 -17.57 -5.23 0.13
CA LEU A 254 -16.18 -5.59 0.35
C LEU A 254 -16.02 -7.11 0.44
N ALA A 255 -16.92 -7.79 1.18
CA ALA A 255 -16.94 -9.24 1.28
C ALA A 255 -17.22 -9.91 -0.07
N ALA A 256 -18.20 -9.41 -0.82
CA ALA A 256 -18.55 -9.93 -2.15
C ALA A 256 -17.40 -9.78 -3.17
N GLN A 257 -16.54 -8.78 -2.99
CA GLN A 257 -15.39 -8.52 -3.86
C GLN A 257 -14.08 -9.16 -3.37
N SER A 258 -14.09 -9.90 -2.28
CA SER A 258 -12.90 -10.50 -1.66
C SER A 258 -12.28 -11.65 -2.46
N GLY A 259 -13.09 -12.36 -3.25
CA GLY A 259 -12.73 -13.65 -3.85
C GLY A 259 -12.91 -14.85 -2.91
N LEU A 260 -13.40 -14.62 -1.67
CA LEU A 260 -13.71 -15.65 -0.66
C LEU A 260 -15.22 -15.93 -0.59
N ALA A 261 -15.61 -16.96 0.14
CA ALA A 261 -16.99 -17.11 0.55
C ALA A 261 -17.40 -15.95 1.46
N VAL A 262 -18.59 -15.36 1.22
CA VAL A 262 -19.04 -14.16 1.94
C VAL A 262 -18.99 -14.32 3.47
N PRO A 263 -19.43 -15.44 4.08
CA PRO A 263 -19.32 -15.62 5.53
C PRO A 263 -17.89 -15.55 6.06
N GLN A 264 -16.93 -16.18 5.37
CA GLN A 264 -15.51 -16.12 5.72
C GLN A 264 -14.96 -14.69 5.59
N ALA A 265 -15.30 -14.01 4.49
CA ALA A 265 -14.88 -12.62 4.29
C ALA A 265 -15.44 -11.70 5.38
N MET A 266 -16.69 -11.88 5.78
CA MET A 266 -17.32 -11.11 6.86
C MET A 266 -16.61 -11.30 8.21
N GLN A 267 -16.20 -12.52 8.55
CA GLN A 267 -15.42 -12.78 9.77
C GLN A 267 -14.11 -11.97 9.78
N LEU A 268 -13.42 -11.91 8.65
CA LEU A 268 -12.16 -11.15 8.54
C LEU A 268 -12.40 -9.63 8.62
N ILE A 269 -13.46 -9.10 7.98
CA ILE A 269 -13.81 -7.68 8.06
C ILE A 269 -14.17 -7.29 9.49
N GLN A 270 -14.99 -8.11 10.17
CA GLN A 270 -15.37 -7.88 11.56
C GLN A 270 -14.17 -7.92 12.49
N ALA A 271 -13.27 -8.88 12.31
CA ALA A 271 -12.04 -9.00 13.09
C ALA A 271 -11.12 -7.78 12.88
N LEU A 272 -10.92 -7.33 11.63
CA LEU A 272 -10.16 -6.11 11.31
C LEU A 272 -10.78 -4.88 12.00
N SER A 273 -12.10 -4.72 11.88
CA SER A 273 -12.85 -3.60 12.50
C SER A 273 -12.76 -3.64 14.03
N MET A 274 -12.84 -4.83 14.64
CA MET A 274 -12.65 -5.02 16.07
C MET A 274 -11.25 -4.54 16.50
N GLY A 275 -10.18 -5.02 15.86
CA GLY A 275 -8.83 -4.60 16.18
C GLY A 275 -8.60 -3.11 16.00
N LEU A 276 -9.20 -2.51 14.98
CA LEU A 276 -9.14 -1.05 14.74
C LEU A 276 -9.89 -0.24 15.83
N SER A 277 -10.84 -0.85 16.53
CA SER A 277 -11.62 -0.19 17.59
C SER A 277 -11.02 -0.38 19.00
N GLU A 278 -10.12 -1.34 19.18
CA GLU A 278 -9.51 -1.64 20.48
C GLU A 278 -8.48 -0.58 20.88
N SER A 279 -8.59 -0.07 22.10
CA SER A 279 -7.55 0.77 22.68
C SER A 279 -6.38 -0.11 23.15
N ASN A 280 -5.15 0.27 22.82
CA ASN A 280 -3.94 -0.36 23.34
C ASN A 280 -3.83 -0.13 24.85
#